data_5babc23f7819d570a3e46d12f1f569de
#
_entry.id   5babc23f7819d570a3e46d12f1f569de
#
_cell.length_a   1.000
_cell.length_b   1.000
_cell.length_c   1.000
_cell.angle_alpha   90.00
_cell.angle_beta   90.00
_cell.angle_gamma   90.00
#
_symmetry.space_group_name_H-M   'P 1'
#
loop_
_entity.id
_entity.type
_entity.pdbx_description
1 polymer ?
#
loop_
_entity_poly.entity_id
_entity_poly.type
_entity_poly.pdbx_seq_one_letter_code
_entity_poly.pdbx_strand_id
1 'polypeptide(L)'
;MIRAHRSARLILALIGSAVLIAACSGPTLPNSVIVGTTATVGWPGQFLSANAATVDATSGDLDVAAMTRSRFAELIDGVPAIDESFGTVEITDPEGFTVRYDLAEPDWSDGIPVDAADLLLAWAAGSNALLPDDVDPADLDDGDEGDDAGASANVPWFDSVPTGLSETQDVPAYDEFERAIEVTYPDPVVDWQTALDVAVPAHVVGALAFGLTDPMEAKQAVIDAIVEADTSRLATISRVWNDGFTLGDGDGSSIPEELLLSSGPYRVEVVDQARLDAQHVTLVVNTRYTGTSTPEYERIELTPVPTSDPLTYVGETLDVVQVPPTAPNRETTREMERLDYTVATSHTGELWALVLRSDRGEFSWQSAREAFVGAVPVRDVAEAGAGPWAGLHEITDVVLFPPGTDGHQIVGEDLDPESRFEHSEEDAIAEREAAGIESGTRICVLYDAGERYAVDAFHELRSSVEPTGWDVRDCGSDNLEPSLHDDGWDAVLTRIPIPETTDGISAQWGSDGPANLSGTADEERDALIDQLAHTADHYEARDIRVQIEASIIDESIVVPLTMDIAVTVSDRDIEVPGPRGGARAALMSGVVEWHLAD
;
A
#
# COMPACT_ATOMS: atom_id res chain seq x y z
N MET A 1 -78.57 18.23 -36.27
CA MET A 1 -77.67 17.10 -35.96
C MET A 1 -76.40 17.23 -36.81
N ILE A 2 -75.51 18.14 -36.54
CA ILE A 2 -74.11 18.15 -37.04
C ILE A 2 -73.33 19.09 -36.14
N ARG A 3 -72.69 18.57 -35.08
CA ARG A 3 -71.63 19.23 -34.31
C ARG A 3 -71.18 18.29 -33.12
N ALA A 4 -70.48 17.22 -33.45
CA ALA A 4 -69.89 16.39 -32.39
C ALA A 4 -68.73 15.49 -32.89
N HIS A 5 -67.93 15.87 -33.88
CA HIS A 5 -66.81 15.03 -34.36
C HIS A 5 -65.49 15.77 -34.62
N ARG A 6 -65.30 16.96 -34.05
CA ARG A 6 -64.00 17.68 -34.23
C ARG A 6 -63.15 17.80 -32.96
N SER A 7 -63.64 17.36 -31.80
CA SER A 7 -62.87 17.50 -30.52
C SER A 7 -62.07 16.25 -30.10
N ALA A 8 -62.27 15.11 -30.77
CA ALA A 8 -61.62 13.85 -30.36
C ALA A 8 -60.26 13.60 -31.05
N ARG A 9 -59.88 14.39 -32.07
CA ARG A 9 -58.60 14.21 -32.79
C ARG A 9 -57.46 15.09 -32.30
N LEU A 10 -57.70 16.07 -31.43
CA LEU A 10 -56.65 16.97 -30.88
C LEU A 10 -56.10 16.46 -29.53
N ILE A 11 -56.79 15.56 -28.85
CA ILE A 11 -56.34 15.03 -27.55
C ILE A 11 -55.39 13.83 -27.73
N LEU A 12 -55.43 13.11 -28.86
CA LEU A 12 -54.51 12.00 -29.12
C LEU A 12 -53.10 12.46 -29.62
N ALA A 13 -52.98 13.70 -30.08
CA ALA A 13 -51.70 14.25 -30.56
C ALA A 13 -50.84 14.86 -29.44
N LEU A 14 -51.41 15.15 -28.27
CA LEU A 14 -50.69 15.70 -27.11
C LEU A 14 -50.16 14.66 -26.14
N ILE A 15 -50.65 13.42 -26.21
CA ILE A 15 -50.16 12.30 -25.36
C ILE A 15 -48.96 11.59 -26.03
N GLY A 16 -48.81 11.71 -27.35
CA GLY A 16 -47.68 11.13 -28.11
C GLY A 16 -46.36 11.92 -28.02
N SER A 17 -46.40 13.20 -27.55
CA SER A 17 -45.19 14.03 -27.46
C SER A 17 -44.57 14.11 -26.08
N ALA A 18 -45.17 13.49 -25.05
CA ALA A 18 -44.66 13.52 -23.69
C ALA A 18 -43.80 12.28 -23.31
N VAL A 19 -43.66 11.31 -24.22
CA VAL A 19 -42.92 10.06 -23.95
C VAL A 19 -41.51 10.06 -24.60
N LEU A 20 -41.13 11.12 -25.32
CA LEU A 20 -39.83 11.18 -26.03
C LEU A 20 -38.81 12.16 -25.42
N ILE A 21 -39.01 12.64 -24.19
CA ILE A 21 -38.04 13.52 -23.50
C ILE A 21 -37.35 12.83 -22.30
N ALA A 22 -37.58 11.54 -22.10
CA ALA A 22 -36.98 10.78 -20.98
C ALA A 22 -35.76 9.91 -21.37
N ALA A 23 -35.07 10.23 -22.48
CA ALA A 23 -34.00 9.38 -22.93
C ALA A 23 -32.77 10.17 -23.41
N CYS A 24 -32.26 11.08 -22.58
CA CYS A 24 -30.90 11.63 -22.67
C CYS A 24 -30.61 12.51 -21.43
N SER A 25 -30.84 12.01 -20.22
CA SER A 25 -30.07 12.49 -19.09
C SER A 25 -28.78 11.66 -19.09
N GLY A 26 -27.68 12.24 -19.49
CA GLY A 26 -26.36 11.65 -19.21
C GLY A 26 -26.23 11.34 -17.72
N PRO A 27 -25.28 10.52 -17.33
CA PRO A 27 -25.06 10.21 -15.93
C PRO A 27 -24.96 11.52 -15.15
N THR A 28 -25.72 11.62 -14.07
CA THR A 28 -25.77 12.81 -13.20
C THR A 28 -24.83 12.61 -12.04
N LEU A 29 -24.20 13.68 -11.56
CA LEU A 29 -23.41 13.63 -10.33
C LEU A 29 -24.24 13.05 -9.17
N PRO A 30 -23.62 12.26 -8.27
CA PRO A 30 -24.26 11.83 -7.03
C PRO A 30 -24.79 13.02 -6.22
N ASN A 31 -25.85 12.78 -5.45
CA ASN A 31 -26.46 13.86 -4.64
C ASN A 31 -25.57 14.38 -3.50
N SER A 32 -24.55 13.61 -3.11
CA SER A 32 -23.54 14.01 -2.12
C SER A 32 -22.61 15.10 -2.66
N VAL A 33 -22.39 15.13 -3.98
CA VAL A 33 -21.41 16.03 -4.61
C VAL A 33 -21.92 17.47 -4.61
N ILE A 34 -21.12 18.36 -4.10
CA ILE A 34 -21.37 19.82 -4.15
C ILE A 34 -20.70 20.36 -5.41
N VAL A 35 -21.54 20.76 -6.38
CA VAL A 35 -21.08 21.23 -7.68
C VAL A 35 -20.19 22.46 -7.57
N GLY A 36 -19.06 22.44 -8.25
CA GLY A 36 -18.08 23.51 -8.29
C GLY A 36 -17.06 23.49 -7.15
N THR A 37 -17.05 22.44 -6.32
CA THR A 37 -16.05 22.26 -5.28
C THR A 37 -14.78 21.62 -5.82
N THR A 38 -13.63 22.08 -5.33
CA THR A 38 -12.31 21.51 -5.63
C THR A 38 -11.52 21.44 -4.33
N ALA A 39 -10.83 20.32 -4.10
CA ALA A 39 -9.80 20.22 -3.07
C ALA A 39 -8.43 20.13 -3.76
N THR A 40 -7.54 21.06 -3.43
CA THR A 40 -6.18 21.15 -3.99
C THR A 40 -5.18 20.60 -2.97
N VAL A 41 -4.48 19.53 -3.36
CA VAL A 41 -3.57 18.79 -2.51
C VAL A 41 -2.13 19.03 -2.93
N GLY A 42 -1.29 19.47 -2.01
CA GLY A 42 0.16 19.45 -2.18
C GLY A 42 0.66 18.01 -2.13
N TRP A 43 0.98 17.46 -3.30
CA TRP A 43 1.25 16.05 -3.50
C TRP A 43 2.70 15.79 -3.92
N PRO A 44 3.46 14.97 -3.17
CA PRO A 44 4.84 14.65 -3.50
C PRO A 44 4.98 13.49 -4.50
N GLY A 45 3.88 12.77 -4.79
CA GLY A 45 3.87 11.61 -5.67
C GLY A 45 4.03 11.97 -7.15
N GLN A 46 4.21 10.94 -7.95
CA GLN A 46 4.20 11.00 -9.41
C GLN A 46 3.31 9.90 -9.95
N PHE A 47 2.43 10.22 -10.88
CA PHE A 47 1.57 9.26 -11.55
C PHE A 47 2.23 8.83 -12.85
N LEU A 48 2.88 7.68 -12.83
CA LEU A 48 3.68 7.15 -13.93
C LEU A 48 3.00 6.00 -14.65
N SER A 49 2.14 5.26 -13.97
CA SER A 49 1.38 4.14 -14.52
C SER A 49 -0.06 4.12 -14.01
N ALA A 50 -1.00 3.87 -14.91
CA ALA A 50 -2.38 3.58 -14.53
C ALA A 50 -2.57 2.10 -14.09
N ASN A 51 -1.57 1.25 -14.22
CA ASN A 51 -1.55 -0.09 -13.63
C ASN A 51 -0.74 -0.10 -12.33
N ALA A 52 -1.39 0.08 -11.19
CA ALA A 52 -0.75 0.08 -9.88
C ALA A 52 -0.66 -1.33 -9.23
N ALA A 53 -0.90 -2.40 -9.99
CA ALA A 53 -0.71 -3.78 -9.53
C ALA A 53 0.65 -4.36 -9.97
N THR A 54 1.49 -3.58 -10.65
CA THR A 54 2.85 -3.97 -11.02
C THR A 54 3.81 -3.80 -9.83
N VAL A 55 4.88 -4.58 -9.78
CA VAL A 55 5.94 -4.46 -8.75
C VAL A 55 6.64 -3.10 -8.78
N ASP A 56 6.66 -2.43 -9.95
CA ASP A 56 7.26 -1.11 -10.14
C ASP A 56 6.32 0.06 -9.83
N ALA A 57 5.09 -0.20 -9.36
CA ALA A 57 4.14 0.84 -9.05
C ALA A 57 4.66 1.81 -7.98
N THR A 58 4.69 3.09 -8.31
CA THR A 58 5.13 4.13 -7.39
C THR A 58 4.08 4.43 -6.32
N SER A 59 4.49 5.08 -5.22
CA SER A 59 3.54 5.56 -4.22
C SER A 59 2.49 6.51 -4.82
N GLY A 60 2.85 7.27 -5.87
CA GLY A 60 1.91 8.13 -6.58
C GLY A 60 0.90 7.35 -7.41
N ASP A 61 1.29 6.24 -8.02
CA ASP A 61 0.36 5.35 -8.74
C ASP A 61 -0.64 4.73 -7.76
N LEU A 62 -0.17 4.30 -6.58
CA LEU A 62 -1.02 3.77 -5.50
C LEU A 62 -1.99 4.83 -4.96
N ASP A 63 -1.55 6.08 -4.78
CA ASP A 63 -2.40 7.18 -4.35
C ASP A 63 -3.55 7.45 -5.34
N VAL A 64 -3.25 7.47 -6.64
CA VAL A 64 -4.28 7.64 -7.68
C VAL A 64 -5.19 6.41 -7.73
N ALA A 65 -4.63 5.20 -7.62
CA ALA A 65 -5.41 3.96 -7.60
C ALA A 65 -6.39 3.90 -6.41
N ALA A 66 -6.01 4.41 -5.23
CA ALA A 66 -6.88 4.47 -4.06
C ALA A 66 -8.18 5.28 -4.31
N MET A 67 -8.15 6.25 -5.24
CA MET A 67 -9.31 7.06 -5.61
C MET A 67 -10.07 6.53 -6.83
N THR A 68 -9.38 5.79 -7.71
CA THR A 68 -9.91 5.44 -9.04
C THR A 68 -10.27 3.96 -9.20
N ARG A 69 -10.01 3.13 -8.19
CA ARG A 69 -10.31 1.70 -8.22
C ARG A 69 -11.22 1.28 -7.11
N SER A 70 -12.10 0.33 -7.42
CA SER A 70 -12.85 -0.46 -6.45
C SER A 70 -12.22 -1.83 -6.32
N ARG A 71 -12.29 -2.40 -5.10
CA ARG A 71 -11.73 -3.71 -4.76
C ARG A 71 -12.74 -4.52 -3.98
N PHE A 72 -12.59 -5.84 -3.98
CA PHE A 72 -13.41 -6.73 -3.15
C PHE A 72 -13.19 -6.47 -1.65
N ALA A 73 -11.96 -6.23 -1.27
CA ALA A 73 -11.59 -5.95 0.12
C ALA A 73 -10.34 -5.06 0.21
N GLU A 74 -10.24 -4.33 1.29
CA GLU A 74 -9.02 -3.63 1.72
C GLU A 74 -8.60 -4.15 3.10
N LEU A 75 -7.29 -4.20 3.36
CA LEU A 75 -6.79 -4.48 4.71
C LEU A 75 -6.88 -3.20 5.56
N ILE A 76 -7.66 -3.27 6.63
CA ILE A 76 -7.73 -2.20 7.63
C ILE A 76 -7.29 -2.82 8.96
N ASP A 77 -6.18 -2.34 9.53
CA ASP A 77 -5.59 -2.90 10.74
C ASP A 77 -5.29 -4.42 10.65
N GLY A 78 -4.94 -4.88 9.44
CA GLY A 78 -4.68 -6.30 9.17
C GLY A 78 -5.94 -7.17 9.05
N VAL A 79 -7.14 -6.57 9.05
CA VAL A 79 -8.42 -7.26 8.88
C VAL A 79 -9.02 -6.90 7.52
N PRO A 80 -9.43 -7.88 6.70
CA PRO A 80 -10.09 -7.59 5.42
C PRO A 80 -11.46 -6.91 5.62
N ALA A 81 -11.61 -5.70 5.11
CA ALA A 81 -12.87 -4.97 5.03
C ALA A 81 -13.48 -5.14 3.64
N ILE A 82 -14.56 -5.89 3.54
CA ILE A 82 -15.23 -6.21 2.27
C ILE A 82 -16.03 -5.01 1.77
N ASP A 83 -15.88 -4.66 0.49
CA ASP A 83 -16.77 -3.72 -0.21
C ASP A 83 -17.86 -4.50 -0.96
N GLU A 84 -18.97 -4.78 -0.28
CA GLU A 84 -20.13 -5.49 -0.88
C GLU A 84 -20.72 -4.72 -2.09
N SER A 85 -20.41 -3.43 -2.25
CA SER A 85 -20.88 -2.67 -3.40
C SER A 85 -20.06 -2.93 -4.67
N PHE A 86 -18.82 -3.41 -4.52
CA PHE A 86 -18.03 -3.92 -5.63
C PHE A 86 -18.28 -5.41 -5.87
N GLY A 87 -18.35 -6.20 -4.79
CA GLY A 87 -18.66 -7.62 -4.89
C GLY A 87 -18.53 -8.37 -3.58
N THR A 88 -18.68 -9.69 -3.66
CA THR A 88 -18.53 -10.61 -2.53
C THR A 88 -17.44 -11.64 -2.80
N VAL A 89 -16.78 -12.08 -1.73
CA VAL A 89 -15.75 -13.13 -1.77
C VAL A 89 -16.14 -14.20 -0.75
N GLU A 90 -16.34 -15.43 -1.20
CA GLU A 90 -16.83 -16.51 -0.36
C GLU A 90 -16.09 -17.82 -0.64
N ILE A 91 -15.79 -18.60 0.40
CA ILE A 91 -15.28 -19.97 0.25
C ILE A 91 -16.48 -20.87 -0.08
N THR A 92 -16.52 -21.42 -1.29
CA THR A 92 -17.61 -22.32 -1.77
C THR A 92 -17.31 -23.78 -1.49
N ASP A 93 -16.05 -24.18 -1.44
CA ASP A 93 -15.60 -25.52 -1.04
C ASP A 93 -14.45 -25.41 -0.02
N PRO A 94 -14.72 -25.61 1.28
CA PRO A 94 -13.66 -25.56 2.29
C PRO A 94 -12.67 -26.74 2.24
N GLU A 95 -13.06 -27.91 1.69
CA GLU A 95 -12.18 -29.08 1.62
C GLU A 95 -11.19 -28.96 0.46
N GLY A 96 -11.64 -28.37 -0.68
CA GLY A 96 -10.80 -28.10 -1.86
C GLY A 96 -10.33 -26.67 -1.96
N PHE A 97 -10.51 -25.87 -0.93
CA PHE A 97 -10.24 -24.44 -0.82
C PHE A 97 -10.54 -23.67 -2.11
N THR A 98 -11.83 -23.67 -2.50
CA THR A 98 -12.31 -22.93 -3.66
C THR A 98 -12.99 -21.65 -3.21
N VAL A 99 -12.53 -20.52 -3.75
CA VAL A 99 -13.03 -19.18 -3.46
C VAL A 99 -13.77 -18.63 -4.67
N ARG A 100 -15.00 -18.15 -4.44
CA ARG A 100 -15.80 -17.46 -5.45
C ARG A 100 -15.70 -15.96 -5.24
N TYR A 101 -15.32 -15.26 -6.32
CA TYR A 101 -15.34 -13.81 -6.44
C TYR A 101 -16.51 -13.43 -7.34
N ASP A 102 -17.49 -12.70 -6.81
CA ASP A 102 -18.75 -12.37 -7.48
C ASP A 102 -18.99 -10.86 -7.47
N LEU A 103 -19.05 -10.23 -8.66
CA LEU A 103 -19.15 -8.79 -8.81
C LEU A 103 -20.59 -8.30 -8.64
N ALA A 104 -20.78 -7.19 -7.91
CA ALA A 104 -22.07 -6.50 -7.70
C ALA A 104 -22.45 -5.56 -8.86
N GLU A 105 -22.17 -5.93 -10.10
CA GLU A 105 -22.46 -5.18 -11.34
C GLU A 105 -21.76 -3.80 -11.46
N PRO A 106 -20.46 -3.64 -11.10
CA PRO A 106 -19.75 -2.40 -11.34
C PRO A 106 -19.49 -2.17 -12.83
N ASP A 107 -19.34 -0.90 -13.22
CA ASP A 107 -18.98 -0.47 -14.57
C ASP A 107 -17.64 0.29 -14.55
N TRP A 108 -16.86 0.16 -15.63
CA TRP A 108 -15.79 1.11 -15.94
C TRP A 108 -16.35 2.50 -16.26
N SER A 109 -15.54 3.53 -16.12
CA SER A 109 -15.98 4.93 -16.32
C SER A 109 -16.43 5.26 -17.75
N ASP A 110 -16.10 4.43 -18.74
CA ASP A 110 -16.62 4.50 -20.10
C ASP A 110 -18.00 3.81 -20.27
N GLY A 111 -18.45 3.07 -19.25
CA GLY A 111 -19.72 2.36 -19.20
C GLY A 111 -19.66 0.93 -19.73
N ILE A 112 -18.47 0.39 -19.94
CA ILE A 112 -18.29 -1.05 -20.18
C ILE A 112 -18.33 -1.76 -18.82
N PRO A 113 -19.13 -2.84 -18.66
CA PRO A 113 -19.20 -3.58 -17.40
C PRO A 113 -17.85 -4.15 -16.97
N VAL A 114 -17.56 -4.14 -15.67
CA VAL A 114 -16.56 -5.04 -15.09
C VAL A 114 -17.18 -6.43 -15.04
N ASP A 115 -16.51 -7.46 -15.58
CA ASP A 115 -17.06 -8.80 -15.68
C ASP A 115 -15.99 -9.90 -15.60
N ALA A 116 -16.38 -11.16 -15.92
CA ALA A 116 -15.50 -12.31 -15.84
C ALA A 116 -14.19 -12.16 -16.66
N ALA A 117 -14.16 -11.35 -17.74
CA ALA A 117 -12.94 -11.11 -18.49
C ALA A 117 -11.90 -10.34 -17.66
N ASP A 118 -12.38 -9.33 -16.89
CA ASP A 118 -11.54 -8.53 -16.01
C ASP A 118 -11.01 -9.38 -14.84
N LEU A 119 -11.87 -10.24 -14.26
CA LEU A 119 -11.48 -11.17 -13.19
C LEU A 119 -10.48 -12.23 -13.66
N LEU A 120 -10.68 -12.81 -14.85
CA LEU A 120 -9.74 -13.79 -15.44
C LEU A 120 -8.39 -13.15 -15.75
N LEU A 121 -8.39 -11.91 -16.25
CA LEU A 121 -7.15 -11.18 -16.50
C LEU A 121 -6.41 -10.89 -15.18
N ALA A 122 -7.11 -10.47 -14.14
CA ALA A 122 -6.54 -10.24 -12.81
C ALA A 122 -5.94 -11.54 -12.23
N TRP A 123 -6.66 -12.67 -12.37
CA TRP A 123 -6.14 -13.97 -11.96
C TRP A 123 -4.88 -14.37 -12.77
N ALA A 124 -4.90 -14.23 -14.10
CA ALA A 124 -3.78 -14.61 -14.94
C ALA A 124 -2.52 -13.78 -14.61
N ALA A 125 -2.70 -12.49 -14.31
CA ALA A 125 -1.62 -11.61 -13.90
C ALA A 125 -1.09 -11.94 -12.50
N GLY A 126 -1.98 -12.12 -11.51
CA GLY A 126 -1.58 -12.39 -10.13
C GLY A 126 -1.04 -13.80 -9.90
N SER A 127 -1.47 -14.78 -10.72
CA SER A 127 -1.02 -16.17 -10.56
C SER A 127 0.26 -16.50 -11.32
N ASN A 128 0.48 -15.88 -12.48
CA ASN A 128 1.48 -16.32 -13.45
C ASN A 128 1.40 -17.86 -13.80
N ALA A 129 0.24 -18.49 -13.53
CA ALA A 129 0.03 -19.93 -13.69
C ALA A 129 0.10 -20.43 -15.14
N LEU A 130 0.05 -19.50 -16.12
CA LEU A 130 0.07 -19.81 -17.54
C LEU A 130 1.47 -19.72 -18.16
N LEU A 131 2.53 -19.66 -17.33
CA LEU A 131 3.90 -19.79 -17.76
C LEU A 131 4.16 -21.18 -18.34
N PRO A 132 4.95 -21.32 -19.42
CA PRO A 132 5.41 -22.62 -19.89
C PRO A 132 6.28 -23.33 -18.83
N ASP A 133 6.13 -24.66 -18.72
CA ASP A 133 6.87 -25.50 -17.74
C ASP A 133 8.40 -25.42 -17.84
N ASP A 134 8.93 -24.95 -18.95
CA ASP A 134 10.37 -24.84 -19.24
C ASP A 134 10.96 -23.45 -18.92
N VAL A 135 10.16 -22.54 -18.38
CA VAL A 135 10.55 -21.18 -17.98
C VAL A 135 10.68 -21.11 -16.47
N ASP A 136 11.86 -20.74 -15.97
CA ASP A 136 12.06 -20.46 -14.55
C ASP A 136 11.71 -19.00 -14.28
N PRO A 137 10.73 -18.70 -13.39
CA PRO A 137 10.40 -17.33 -13.01
C PRO A 137 11.62 -16.53 -12.53
N ALA A 138 12.56 -17.15 -11.83
CA ALA A 138 13.76 -16.49 -11.33
C ALA A 138 14.68 -15.96 -12.45
N ASP A 139 14.65 -16.60 -13.65
CA ASP A 139 15.41 -16.14 -14.80
C ASP A 139 14.79 -14.90 -15.48
N LEU A 140 13.54 -14.54 -15.13
CA LEU A 140 12.80 -13.41 -15.71
C LEU A 140 12.91 -12.12 -14.88
N ASP A 141 13.17 -12.27 -13.58
CA ASP A 141 13.26 -11.15 -12.62
C ASP A 141 14.67 -10.48 -12.62
N ASP A 142 15.70 -11.20 -13.09
CA ASP A 142 17.04 -10.63 -13.24
C ASP A 142 17.08 -9.66 -14.43
N GLY A 143 16.80 -8.37 -14.17
CA GLY A 143 16.83 -7.25 -15.12
C GLY A 143 18.18 -7.02 -15.84
N ASP A 144 18.84 -8.09 -16.26
CA ASP A 144 20.09 -8.05 -17.04
C ASP A 144 19.77 -7.62 -18.48
N GLU A 145 20.07 -6.36 -18.80
CA GLU A 145 20.03 -5.79 -20.16
C GLU A 145 21.00 -6.51 -21.14
N GLY A 146 21.21 -7.83 -20.97
CA GLY A 146 22.03 -8.67 -21.81
C GLY A 146 21.36 -9.02 -23.15
N ASP A 147 22.16 -9.63 -24.06
CA ASP A 147 21.80 -10.04 -25.44
C ASP A 147 20.56 -10.99 -25.55
N ASP A 148 19.90 -11.37 -24.44
CA ASP A 148 18.75 -12.29 -24.39
C ASP A 148 17.38 -11.60 -24.30
N ALA A 149 17.29 -10.26 -24.36
CA ALA A 149 16.03 -9.51 -24.38
C ALA A 149 15.02 -9.98 -25.45
N GLY A 150 15.45 -10.75 -26.43
CA GLY A 150 14.61 -11.36 -27.46
C GLY A 150 13.89 -12.65 -27.03
N ALA A 151 14.37 -13.33 -25.99
CA ALA A 151 13.76 -14.56 -25.47
C ALA A 151 12.60 -14.24 -24.52
N SER A 152 12.77 -13.25 -23.63
CA SER A 152 11.73 -12.76 -22.70
C SER A 152 10.51 -12.18 -23.42
N ALA A 153 10.68 -11.61 -24.62
CA ALA A 153 9.59 -10.99 -25.39
C ALA A 153 8.45 -11.94 -25.82
N ASN A 154 8.63 -13.24 -25.69
CA ASN A 154 7.63 -14.25 -26.07
C ASN A 154 7.13 -15.09 -24.88
N VAL A 155 7.51 -14.72 -23.67
CA VAL A 155 7.07 -15.39 -22.44
C VAL A 155 5.88 -14.60 -21.85
N PRO A 156 4.80 -15.26 -21.46
CA PRO A 156 3.65 -14.60 -20.84
C PRO A 156 3.91 -14.33 -19.34
N TRP A 157 4.84 -13.43 -19.06
CA TRP A 157 5.18 -13.00 -17.71
C TRP A 157 4.48 -11.70 -17.35
N PHE A 158 3.82 -11.66 -16.18
CA PHE A 158 3.19 -10.47 -15.63
C PHE A 158 4.00 -10.00 -14.42
N ASP A 159 4.48 -8.76 -14.46
CA ASP A 159 5.21 -8.11 -13.36
C ASP A 159 4.23 -7.68 -12.26
N SER A 160 3.53 -8.65 -11.69
CA SER A 160 2.51 -8.43 -10.67
C SER A 160 3.09 -8.55 -9.27
N VAL A 161 2.57 -7.73 -8.35
CA VAL A 161 2.84 -7.91 -6.91
C VAL A 161 2.35 -9.31 -6.52
N PRO A 162 3.20 -10.15 -5.90
CA PRO A 162 2.81 -11.49 -5.48
C PRO A 162 1.63 -11.47 -4.49
N THR A 163 0.70 -12.38 -4.68
CA THR A 163 -0.43 -12.65 -3.78
C THR A 163 -0.64 -14.16 -3.69
N GLY A 164 -1.55 -14.63 -2.82
CA GLY A 164 -1.91 -16.05 -2.76
C GLY A 164 -2.40 -16.63 -4.09
N LEU A 165 -2.73 -15.81 -5.09
CA LEU A 165 -3.02 -16.30 -6.44
C LEU A 165 -1.85 -17.04 -7.08
N SER A 166 -0.61 -16.75 -6.72
CA SER A 166 0.59 -17.42 -7.23
C SER A 166 0.62 -18.93 -6.92
N GLU A 167 -0.13 -19.36 -5.91
CA GLU A 167 -0.29 -20.79 -5.58
C GLU A 167 -1.21 -21.54 -6.54
N THR A 168 -2.04 -20.82 -7.31
CA THR A 168 -3.03 -21.43 -8.20
C THR A 168 -2.40 -21.90 -9.51
N GLN A 169 -2.90 -23.02 -10.06
CA GLN A 169 -2.37 -23.62 -11.29
C GLN A 169 -3.42 -23.76 -12.40
N ASP A 170 -4.67 -23.97 -12.01
CA ASP A 170 -5.77 -24.22 -12.95
C ASP A 170 -6.51 -22.93 -13.28
N VAL A 171 -6.87 -22.75 -14.56
CA VAL A 171 -7.74 -21.64 -14.98
C VAL A 171 -9.06 -21.69 -14.21
N PRO A 172 -9.47 -20.57 -13.56
CA PRO A 172 -10.70 -20.53 -12.80
C PRO A 172 -11.93 -20.93 -13.61
N ALA A 173 -12.88 -21.62 -12.97
CA ALA A 173 -14.21 -21.72 -13.52
C ALA A 173 -14.87 -20.34 -13.54
N TYR A 174 -15.50 -19.98 -14.65
CA TYR A 174 -16.12 -18.65 -14.81
C TYR A 174 -17.56 -18.74 -15.34
N ASP A 175 -18.35 -17.76 -14.99
CA ASP A 175 -19.70 -17.57 -15.52
C ASP A 175 -19.81 -16.16 -16.12
N GLU A 176 -19.89 -16.10 -17.44
CA GLU A 176 -20.02 -14.84 -18.17
C GLU A 176 -21.30 -14.08 -17.80
N PHE A 177 -22.36 -14.79 -17.44
CA PHE A 177 -23.67 -14.20 -17.12
C PHE A 177 -23.76 -13.73 -15.68
N GLU A 178 -23.03 -14.40 -14.75
CA GLU A 178 -23.02 -14.07 -13.33
C GLU A 178 -21.86 -13.16 -12.92
N ARG A 179 -20.98 -12.78 -13.86
CA ARG A 179 -19.81 -11.92 -13.59
C ARG A 179 -18.95 -12.41 -12.42
N ALA A 180 -18.72 -13.71 -12.38
CA ALA A 180 -18.02 -14.35 -11.30
C ALA A 180 -16.95 -15.33 -11.79
N ILE A 181 -15.94 -15.58 -10.95
CA ILE A 181 -14.99 -16.68 -11.13
C ILE A 181 -14.90 -17.50 -9.84
N GLU A 182 -14.54 -18.77 -9.97
CA GLU A 182 -14.19 -19.66 -8.86
C GLU A 182 -12.73 -20.09 -9.00
N VAL A 183 -11.93 -19.66 -8.04
CA VAL A 183 -10.50 -19.95 -7.96
C VAL A 183 -10.27 -21.07 -6.98
N THR A 184 -9.59 -22.14 -7.40
CA THR A 184 -9.23 -23.26 -6.53
C THR A 184 -7.74 -23.16 -6.19
N TYR A 185 -7.42 -23.16 -4.91
CA TYR A 185 -6.08 -23.15 -4.37
C TYR A 185 -5.69 -24.56 -3.91
N PRO A 186 -4.42 -24.97 -4.04
CA PRO A 186 -3.96 -26.26 -3.55
C PRO A 186 -4.03 -26.37 -2.02
N ASP A 187 -3.77 -25.28 -1.33
CA ASP A 187 -3.85 -25.11 0.12
C ASP A 187 -4.58 -23.79 0.44
N PRO A 188 -5.11 -23.59 1.65
CA PRO A 188 -5.65 -22.32 2.08
C PRO A 188 -4.59 -21.20 1.98
N VAL A 189 -5.00 -19.98 1.62
CA VAL A 189 -4.11 -18.80 1.60
C VAL A 189 -4.69 -17.71 2.51
N VAL A 190 -3.81 -16.99 3.21
CA VAL A 190 -4.22 -15.99 4.21
C VAL A 190 -4.92 -14.79 3.60
N ASP A 191 -4.53 -14.40 2.41
CA ASP A 191 -5.01 -13.21 1.69
C ASP A 191 -6.16 -13.49 0.71
N TRP A 192 -6.82 -14.66 0.80
CA TRP A 192 -7.85 -15.08 -0.14
C TRP A 192 -8.96 -14.04 -0.42
N GLN A 193 -9.21 -13.10 0.51
CA GLN A 193 -10.20 -12.03 0.33
C GLN A 193 -9.66 -10.83 -0.44
N THR A 194 -8.35 -10.61 -0.43
CA THR A 194 -7.68 -9.45 -1.05
C THR A 194 -6.80 -9.82 -2.23
N ALA A 195 -6.57 -11.12 -2.48
CA ALA A 195 -5.63 -11.61 -3.48
C ALA A 195 -5.98 -11.19 -4.92
N LEU A 196 -7.28 -11.06 -5.24
CA LEU A 196 -7.74 -10.72 -6.59
C LEU A 196 -8.01 -9.21 -6.71
N ASP A 197 -7.12 -8.47 -7.39
CA ASP A 197 -7.26 -7.03 -7.68
C ASP A 197 -7.50 -6.79 -9.17
N VAL A 198 -8.63 -6.16 -9.52
CA VAL A 198 -8.99 -5.79 -10.90
C VAL A 198 -8.32 -4.47 -11.25
N ALA A 199 -7.05 -4.55 -11.65
CA ALA A 199 -6.19 -3.39 -11.83
C ALA A 199 -6.46 -2.60 -13.12
N VAL A 200 -6.73 -3.28 -14.23
CA VAL A 200 -6.89 -2.69 -15.55
C VAL A 200 -8.03 -3.33 -16.32
N PRO A 201 -8.71 -2.60 -17.23
CA PRO A 201 -9.85 -3.12 -17.97
C PRO A 201 -9.43 -4.10 -19.08
N ALA A 202 -9.98 -5.31 -19.05
CA ALA A 202 -9.68 -6.37 -20.02
C ALA A 202 -10.00 -5.96 -21.47
N HIS A 203 -11.05 -5.14 -21.70
CA HIS A 203 -11.36 -4.67 -23.04
C HIS A 203 -10.29 -3.71 -23.60
N VAL A 204 -9.64 -2.90 -22.76
CA VAL A 204 -8.52 -2.05 -23.18
C VAL A 204 -7.28 -2.89 -23.44
N VAL A 205 -6.96 -3.83 -22.55
CA VAL A 205 -5.84 -4.76 -22.75
C VAL A 205 -6.00 -5.54 -24.04
N GLY A 206 -7.19 -6.13 -24.29
CA GLY A 206 -7.47 -6.85 -25.53
C GLY A 206 -7.42 -5.98 -26.78
N ALA A 207 -7.94 -4.74 -26.68
CA ALA A 207 -7.89 -3.77 -27.79
C ALA A 207 -6.45 -3.42 -28.17
N LEU A 208 -5.60 -3.13 -27.19
CA LEU A 208 -4.18 -2.80 -27.40
C LEU A 208 -3.38 -4.01 -27.88
N ALA A 209 -3.61 -5.19 -27.29
CA ALA A 209 -2.88 -6.40 -27.62
C ALA A 209 -3.17 -6.89 -29.04
N PHE A 210 -4.40 -6.77 -29.52
CA PHE A 210 -4.85 -7.38 -30.76
C PHE A 210 -5.31 -6.38 -31.82
N GLY A 211 -5.28 -5.07 -31.55
CA GLY A 211 -5.73 -4.02 -32.47
C GLY A 211 -7.25 -4.05 -32.72
N LEU A 212 -8.03 -4.49 -31.72
CA LEU A 212 -9.49 -4.58 -31.80
C LEU A 212 -10.12 -3.23 -31.41
N THR A 213 -11.31 -2.96 -31.98
CA THR A 213 -12.05 -1.71 -31.71
C THR A 213 -13.39 -1.95 -31.03
N ASP A 214 -13.91 -3.16 -31.06
CA ASP A 214 -15.12 -3.55 -30.34
C ASP A 214 -14.73 -4.05 -28.93
N PRO A 215 -15.25 -3.42 -27.86
CA PRO A 215 -14.86 -3.78 -26.50
C PRO A 215 -15.22 -5.23 -26.13
N MET A 216 -16.33 -5.75 -26.64
CA MET A 216 -16.76 -7.10 -26.34
C MET A 216 -15.94 -8.14 -27.10
N GLU A 217 -15.54 -7.84 -28.36
CA GLU A 217 -14.58 -8.68 -29.08
C GLU A 217 -13.20 -8.67 -28.39
N ALA A 218 -12.78 -7.55 -27.85
CA ALA A 218 -11.53 -7.42 -27.13
C ALA A 218 -11.53 -8.24 -25.82
N LYS A 219 -12.61 -8.19 -25.03
CA LYS A 219 -12.80 -9.04 -23.85
C LYS A 219 -12.78 -10.52 -24.20
N GLN A 220 -13.54 -10.93 -25.21
CA GLN A 220 -13.58 -12.31 -25.65
C GLN A 220 -12.19 -12.80 -26.08
N ALA A 221 -11.41 -11.95 -26.74
CA ALA A 221 -10.05 -12.29 -27.14
C ALA A 221 -9.11 -12.52 -25.94
N VAL A 222 -9.31 -11.80 -24.83
CA VAL A 222 -8.58 -12.04 -23.57
C VAL A 222 -9.02 -13.36 -22.93
N ILE A 223 -10.32 -13.61 -22.81
CA ILE A 223 -10.86 -14.88 -22.29
C ILE A 223 -10.33 -16.06 -23.08
N ASP A 224 -10.44 -16.02 -24.42
CA ASP A 224 -9.97 -17.10 -25.29
C ASP A 224 -8.47 -17.39 -25.10
N ALA A 225 -7.65 -16.34 -24.97
CA ALA A 225 -6.21 -16.50 -24.76
C ALA A 225 -5.88 -17.20 -23.43
N ILE A 226 -6.62 -16.86 -22.36
CA ILE A 226 -6.44 -17.43 -21.01
C ILE A 226 -6.94 -18.88 -21.00
N VAL A 227 -8.17 -19.13 -21.48
CA VAL A 227 -8.80 -20.45 -21.42
C VAL A 227 -8.11 -21.46 -22.33
N GLU A 228 -7.61 -21.03 -23.49
CA GLU A 228 -6.85 -21.87 -24.41
C GLU A 228 -5.36 -22.00 -24.03
N ALA A 229 -4.89 -21.27 -23.01
CA ALA A 229 -3.48 -21.16 -22.62
C ALA A 229 -2.57 -20.84 -23.83
N ASP A 230 -3.02 -19.93 -24.71
CA ASP A 230 -2.26 -19.55 -25.92
C ASP A 230 -1.07 -18.68 -25.55
N THR A 231 0.10 -19.29 -25.38
CA THR A 231 1.35 -18.63 -24.96
C THR A 231 1.66 -17.38 -25.78
N SER A 232 1.44 -17.41 -27.10
CA SER A 232 1.76 -16.26 -27.98
C SER A 232 0.82 -15.08 -27.73
N ARG A 233 -0.48 -15.34 -27.54
CA ARG A 233 -1.47 -14.31 -27.25
C ARG A 233 -1.29 -13.79 -25.83
N LEU A 234 -1.03 -14.67 -24.88
CA LEU A 234 -0.74 -14.33 -23.49
C LEU A 234 0.52 -13.46 -23.35
N ALA A 235 1.59 -13.77 -24.07
CA ALA A 235 2.80 -12.92 -24.10
C ALA A 235 2.53 -11.53 -24.69
N THR A 236 1.49 -11.36 -25.53
CA THR A 236 1.10 -10.05 -26.03
C THR A 236 0.24 -9.30 -24.99
N ILE A 237 -0.62 -10.03 -24.29
CA ILE A 237 -1.44 -9.50 -23.18
C ILE A 237 -0.53 -9.05 -22.04
N SER A 238 0.44 -9.87 -21.61
CA SER A 238 1.32 -9.54 -20.49
C SER A 238 2.15 -8.29 -20.76
N ARG A 239 2.69 -8.12 -21.97
CA ARG A 239 3.38 -6.87 -22.34
C ARG A 239 2.49 -5.64 -22.27
N VAL A 240 1.21 -5.75 -22.67
CA VAL A 240 0.28 -4.64 -22.53
C VAL A 240 -0.03 -4.39 -21.05
N TRP A 241 -0.18 -5.44 -20.26
CA TRP A 241 -0.43 -5.33 -18.83
C TRP A 241 0.75 -4.70 -18.08
N ASN A 242 1.99 -5.08 -18.41
CA ASN A 242 3.21 -4.55 -17.78
C ASN A 242 3.45 -3.09 -18.22
N ASP A 243 3.46 -2.81 -19.54
CA ASP A 243 3.97 -1.54 -20.08
C ASP A 243 2.88 -0.64 -20.68
N GLY A 244 1.74 -1.21 -21.09
CA GLY A 244 0.73 -0.52 -21.90
C GLY A 244 -0.02 0.60 -21.17
N PHE A 245 0.06 0.65 -19.84
CA PHE A 245 -0.54 1.66 -18.97
C PHE A 245 0.45 2.68 -18.44
N THR A 246 1.72 2.60 -18.87
CA THR A 246 2.74 3.60 -18.56
C THR A 246 2.42 4.91 -19.29
N LEU A 247 2.47 6.02 -18.56
CA LEU A 247 1.99 7.32 -19.01
C LEU A 247 3.03 8.13 -19.81
N GLY A 248 4.22 7.59 -20.04
CA GLY A 248 5.30 8.20 -20.81
C GLY A 248 6.13 9.23 -20.05
N ASP A 249 7.21 9.71 -20.69
CA ASP A 249 8.28 10.50 -20.05
C ASP A 249 8.02 12.01 -20.00
N GLY A 250 6.78 12.46 -20.15
CA GLY A 250 6.46 13.89 -20.10
C GLY A 250 6.87 14.66 -21.36
N ASP A 251 6.78 14.02 -22.52
CA ASP A 251 7.07 14.63 -23.84
C ASP A 251 5.99 15.61 -24.33
N GLY A 252 4.93 15.79 -23.51
CA GLY A 252 3.79 16.66 -23.81
C GLY A 252 2.76 16.01 -24.74
N SER A 253 2.83 14.70 -25.01
CA SER A 253 1.77 13.96 -25.69
C SER A 253 0.56 13.82 -24.75
N SER A 254 -0.66 13.86 -25.34
CA SER A 254 -1.87 13.59 -24.55
C SER A 254 -1.96 12.10 -24.27
N ILE A 255 -2.22 11.74 -23.00
CA ILE A 255 -2.50 10.37 -22.60
C ILE A 255 -3.87 9.97 -23.18
N PRO A 256 -3.99 8.82 -23.83
CA PRO A 256 -5.27 8.29 -24.28
C PRO A 256 -6.23 8.07 -23.11
N GLU A 257 -7.49 8.53 -23.25
CA GLU A 257 -8.49 8.42 -22.17
C GLU A 257 -8.77 6.96 -21.78
N GLU A 258 -8.63 6.03 -22.74
CA GLU A 258 -8.81 4.59 -22.50
C GLU A 258 -7.80 3.98 -21.51
N LEU A 259 -6.65 4.62 -21.30
CA LEU A 259 -5.67 4.18 -20.29
C LEU A 259 -6.03 4.66 -18.87
N LEU A 260 -6.92 5.63 -18.74
CA LEU A 260 -7.28 6.31 -17.50
C LEU A 260 -8.67 5.91 -16.99
N LEU A 261 -9.18 4.74 -17.39
CA LEU A 261 -10.48 4.26 -16.96
C LEU A 261 -10.47 3.89 -15.48
N SER A 262 -11.61 4.09 -14.84
CA SER A 262 -11.81 3.95 -13.41
C SER A 262 -13.02 3.07 -13.10
N SER A 263 -12.94 2.22 -12.09
CA SER A 263 -14.06 1.53 -11.44
C SER A 263 -14.45 2.21 -10.11
N GLY A 264 -13.62 3.10 -9.59
CA GLY A 264 -13.78 3.76 -8.29
C GLY A 264 -14.57 5.08 -8.34
N PRO A 265 -14.64 5.77 -7.17
CA PRO A 265 -15.46 6.98 -6.98
C PRO A 265 -14.99 8.20 -7.78
N TYR A 266 -13.70 8.28 -8.09
CA TYR A 266 -13.13 9.30 -8.95
C TYR A 266 -12.57 8.67 -10.23
N ARG A 267 -12.37 9.49 -11.28
CA ARG A 267 -11.61 9.15 -12.47
C ARG A 267 -10.61 10.26 -12.79
N VAL A 268 -9.51 9.91 -13.39
CA VAL A 268 -8.55 10.89 -13.87
C VAL A 268 -9.14 11.61 -15.07
N GLU A 269 -9.14 12.95 -15.05
CA GLU A 269 -9.60 13.80 -16.14
C GLU A 269 -8.43 14.39 -16.93
N VAL A 270 -7.39 14.85 -16.22
CA VAL A 270 -6.22 15.48 -16.84
C VAL A 270 -4.97 15.04 -16.10
N VAL A 271 -3.93 14.71 -16.85
CA VAL A 271 -2.55 14.60 -16.37
C VAL A 271 -1.71 15.60 -17.15
N ASP A 272 -1.24 16.67 -16.51
CA ASP A 272 -0.32 17.61 -17.11
C ASP A 272 1.11 17.16 -16.83
N GLN A 273 1.75 16.62 -17.87
CA GLN A 273 3.09 16.05 -17.82
C GLN A 273 4.15 16.96 -18.45
N ALA A 274 3.91 18.26 -18.55
CA ALA A 274 4.90 19.18 -19.13
C ALA A 274 6.30 19.06 -18.48
N ARG A 275 6.35 18.53 -17.24
CA ARG A 275 7.56 18.15 -16.50
C ARG A 275 7.18 17.13 -15.44
N LEU A 276 7.92 16.02 -15.32
CA LEU A 276 7.67 14.99 -14.30
C LEU A 276 7.81 15.55 -12.86
N ASP A 277 8.77 16.44 -12.62
CA ASP A 277 9.00 17.11 -11.34
C ASP A 277 7.95 18.20 -11.00
N ALA A 278 6.98 18.43 -11.88
CA ALA A 278 5.92 19.43 -11.73
C ALA A 278 4.61 18.91 -12.32
N GLN A 279 4.34 17.61 -12.18
CA GLN A 279 3.14 16.98 -12.68
C GLN A 279 1.90 17.45 -11.91
N HIS A 280 0.82 17.74 -12.64
CA HIS A 280 -0.49 18.01 -12.07
C HIS A 280 -1.46 16.93 -12.52
N VAL A 281 -2.20 16.34 -11.57
CA VAL A 281 -3.23 15.35 -11.85
C VAL A 281 -4.57 15.90 -11.37
N THR A 282 -5.55 15.92 -12.26
CA THR A 282 -6.90 16.32 -11.93
C THR A 282 -7.83 15.10 -11.98
N LEU A 283 -8.47 14.83 -10.86
CA LEU A 283 -9.50 13.80 -10.75
C LEU A 283 -10.87 14.47 -10.63
N VAL A 284 -11.88 13.83 -11.22
CA VAL A 284 -13.28 14.25 -11.13
C VAL A 284 -14.14 13.05 -10.73
N VAL A 285 -15.30 13.34 -10.14
CA VAL A 285 -16.24 12.29 -9.74
C VAL A 285 -16.56 11.36 -10.91
N ASN A 286 -16.45 10.07 -10.69
CA ASN A 286 -16.88 9.05 -11.64
C ASN A 286 -18.39 8.88 -11.56
N THR A 287 -19.11 9.38 -12.57
CA THR A 287 -20.57 9.32 -12.62
C THR A 287 -21.12 7.91 -12.90
N ARG A 288 -20.26 6.95 -13.18
CA ARG A 288 -20.60 5.53 -13.37
C ARG A 288 -20.41 4.71 -12.09
N TYR A 289 -19.72 5.26 -11.11
CA TYR A 289 -19.53 4.59 -9.84
C TYR A 289 -20.87 4.40 -9.11
N THR A 290 -21.12 3.17 -8.69
CA THR A 290 -22.35 2.75 -8.00
C THR A 290 -22.12 2.34 -6.56
N GLY A 291 -20.88 2.43 -6.08
CA GLY A 291 -20.50 2.04 -4.72
C GLY A 291 -21.05 2.96 -3.64
N THR A 292 -20.81 2.56 -2.40
CA THR A 292 -21.35 3.23 -1.20
C THR A 292 -20.53 4.45 -0.77
N SER A 293 -19.24 4.50 -1.12
CA SER A 293 -18.34 5.61 -0.80
C SER A 293 -18.58 6.79 -1.74
N THR A 294 -19.47 7.71 -1.36
CA THR A 294 -19.87 8.82 -2.23
C THR A 294 -19.13 10.10 -1.87
N PRO A 295 -18.32 10.66 -2.82
CA PRO A 295 -17.55 11.88 -2.58
C PRO A 295 -18.45 13.12 -2.42
N GLU A 296 -17.95 14.12 -1.69
CA GLU A 296 -18.57 15.44 -1.58
C GLU A 296 -17.92 16.46 -2.52
N TYR A 297 -16.60 16.38 -2.71
CA TYR A 297 -15.87 17.22 -3.67
C TYR A 297 -16.07 16.76 -5.10
N GLU A 298 -16.42 17.69 -6.00
CA GLU A 298 -16.55 17.40 -7.43
C GLU A 298 -15.19 17.10 -8.08
N ARG A 299 -14.13 17.76 -7.57
CA ARG A 299 -12.78 17.70 -8.16
C ARG A 299 -11.71 17.60 -7.09
N ILE A 300 -10.68 16.81 -7.37
CA ILE A 300 -9.43 16.74 -6.61
C ILE A 300 -8.29 17.15 -7.54
N GLU A 301 -7.48 18.10 -7.13
CA GLU A 301 -6.29 18.54 -7.86
C GLU A 301 -5.04 18.18 -7.07
N LEU A 302 -4.25 17.24 -7.59
CA LEU A 302 -2.94 16.89 -7.06
C LEU A 302 -1.91 17.81 -7.71
N THR A 303 -1.21 18.59 -6.88
CA THR A 303 -0.25 19.58 -7.35
C THR A 303 1.10 19.36 -6.69
N PRO A 304 2.22 19.64 -7.36
CA PRO A 304 3.54 19.47 -6.77
C PRO A 304 3.69 20.25 -5.47
N VAL A 305 4.28 19.62 -4.46
CA VAL A 305 4.58 20.29 -3.20
C VAL A 305 5.63 21.39 -3.43
N PRO A 306 5.39 22.65 -3.02
CA PRO A 306 6.39 23.69 -3.10
C PRO A 306 7.67 23.30 -2.34
N THR A 307 8.83 23.50 -2.98
CA THR A 307 10.14 23.11 -2.41
C THR A 307 10.59 23.95 -1.22
N SER A 308 9.98 25.12 -1.00
CA SER A 308 10.26 25.99 0.14
C SER A 308 8.98 26.30 0.90
N ASP A 309 8.99 26.06 2.21
CA ASP A 309 7.93 26.42 3.16
C ASP A 309 6.51 26.04 2.70
N PRO A 310 6.23 24.75 2.39
CA PRO A 310 4.95 24.32 1.83
C PRO A 310 3.74 24.73 2.69
N LEU A 311 3.90 24.83 4.00
CA LEU A 311 2.86 25.25 4.93
C LEU A 311 2.35 26.68 4.67
N THR A 312 3.13 27.55 4.05
CA THR A 312 2.69 28.93 3.74
C THR A 312 1.69 29.00 2.61
N TYR A 313 1.53 27.93 1.84
CA TYR A 313 0.59 27.87 0.70
C TYR A 313 -0.77 27.33 1.10
N VAL A 314 -0.89 26.73 2.31
CA VAL A 314 -2.18 26.21 2.81
C VAL A 314 -3.13 27.39 3.12
N GLY A 315 -4.33 27.34 2.56
CA GLY A 315 -5.31 28.42 2.60
C GLY A 315 -5.06 29.55 1.57
N GLU A 316 -4.02 29.44 0.72
CA GLU A 316 -3.77 30.35 -0.41
C GLU A 316 -3.95 29.65 -1.76
N THR A 317 -3.24 28.54 -1.98
CA THR A 317 -3.25 27.75 -3.22
C THR A 317 -3.35 26.25 -2.97
N LEU A 318 -3.18 25.81 -1.74
CA LEU A 318 -3.37 24.42 -1.31
C LEU A 318 -4.42 24.39 -0.24
N ASP A 319 -5.28 23.38 -0.27
CA ASP A 319 -6.25 23.11 0.80
C ASP A 319 -5.66 22.11 1.79
N VAL A 320 -4.83 21.16 1.31
CA VAL A 320 -4.21 20.11 2.14
C VAL A 320 -2.75 19.91 1.72
N VAL A 321 -1.86 19.73 2.70
CA VAL A 321 -0.48 19.32 2.45
C VAL A 321 0.02 18.40 3.56
N GLN A 322 0.86 17.43 3.20
CA GLN A 322 1.56 16.59 4.15
C GLN A 322 3.04 16.98 4.20
N VAL A 323 3.59 17.11 5.41
CA VAL A 323 4.98 17.51 5.63
C VAL A 323 5.64 16.60 6.67
N PRO A 324 6.99 16.44 6.62
CA PRO A 324 7.69 15.66 7.64
C PRO A 324 7.70 16.37 9.02
N PRO A 325 7.82 15.63 10.14
CA PRO A 325 7.81 16.17 11.50
C PRO A 325 9.13 16.86 11.87
N THR A 326 9.51 17.92 11.15
CA THR A 326 10.73 18.69 11.43
C THR A 326 10.51 19.76 12.51
N ALA A 327 11.59 20.20 13.16
CA ALA A 327 11.49 21.24 14.20
C ALA A 327 10.93 22.57 13.65
N PRO A 328 11.31 23.08 12.45
CA PRO A 328 10.68 24.26 11.86
C PRO A 328 9.17 24.08 11.63
N ASN A 329 8.75 22.91 11.11
CA ASN A 329 7.33 22.64 10.86
C ASN A 329 6.51 22.65 12.15
N ARG A 330 7.07 22.21 13.29
CA ARG A 330 6.36 22.21 14.59
C ARG A 330 5.98 23.60 15.07
N GLU A 331 6.84 24.59 14.88
CA GLU A 331 6.53 25.97 15.26
C GLU A 331 5.43 26.54 14.36
N THR A 332 5.56 26.33 13.04
CA THR A 332 4.57 26.80 12.07
C THR A 332 3.20 26.15 12.28
N THR A 333 3.15 24.83 12.47
CA THR A 333 1.87 24.11 12.68
C THR A 333 1.15 24.56 13.94
N ARG A 334 1.90 24.84 15.04
CA ARG A 334 1.31 25.41 16.29
C ARG A 334 0.71 26.80 16.09
N GLU A 335 1.29 27.59 15.17
CA GLU A 335 0.73 28.90 14.83
C GLU A 335 -0.53 28.74 13.96
N MET A 336 -0.53 27.77 13.04
CA MET A 336 -1.68 27.45 12.18
C MET A 336 -2.86 26.91 13.00
N GLU A 337 -2.64 26.02 13.97
CA GLU A 337 -3.67 25.55 14.91
C GLU A 337 -4.40 26.71 15.63
N ARG A 338 -3.68 27.80 15.97
CA ARG A 338 -4.27 28.99 16.58
C ARG A 338 -5.10 29.84 15.63
N LEU A 339 -4.98 29.57 14.33
CA LEU A 339 -5.71 30.24 13.26
C LEU A 339 -6.80 29.35 12.66
N ASP A 340 -7.18 28.31 13.40
CA ASP A 340 -8.24 27.35 13.06
C ASP A 340 -7.93 26.42 11.86
N TYR A 341 -6.64 26.27 11.49
CA TYR A 341 -6.23 25.19 10.59
C TYR A 341 -6.22 23.86 11.33
N THR A 342 -6.55 22.79 10.63
CA THR A 342 -6.46 21.44 11.19
C THR A 342 -5.06 20.88 11.00
N VAL A 343 -4.46 20.37 12.08
CA VAL A 343 -3.17 19.68 12.06
C VAL A 343 -3.37 18.29 12.63
N ALA A 344 -3.13 17.28 11.82
CA ALA A 344 -3.23 15.88 12.18
C ALA A 344 -1.92 15.15 11.94
N THR A 345 -1.65 14.09 12.70
CA THR A 345 -0.55 13.16 12.45
C THR A 345 -1.11 11.81 12.03
N SER A 346 -0.43 11.12 11.13
CA SER A 346 -0.76 9.77 10.69
C SER A 346 0.51 8.91 10.63
N HIS A 347 0.37 7.60 10.81
CA HIS A 347 1.46 6.67 10.64
C HIS A 347 1.81 6.52 9.16
N THR A 348 3.11 6.38 8.86
CA THR A 348 3.63 6.23 7.49
C THR A 348 3.65 4.77 7.02
N GLY A 349 3.42 3.81 7.91
CA GLY A 349 3.60 2.38 7.67
C GLY A 349 4.99 1.87 8.10
N GLU A 350 5.77 2.74 8.70
CA GLU A 350 7.12 2.44 9.17
C GLU A 350 7.26 2.74 10.67
N LEU A 351 8.23 2.14 11.29
CA LEU A 351 8.66 2.48 12.64
C LEU A 351 10.17 2.72 12.68
N TRP A 352 10.60 3.60 13.58
CA TRP A 352 12.00 3.76 13.92
C TRP A 352 12.45 2.63 14.83
N ALA A 353 13.55 1.97 14.46
CA ALA A 353 14.09 0.85 15.20
C ALA A 353 15.63 0.85 15.19
N LEU A 354 16.20 0.20 16.20
CA LEU A 354 17.59 -0.19 16.22
C LEU A 354 17.65 -1.71 15.97
N VAL A 355 18.08 -2.11 14.77
CA VAL A 355 18.23 -3.51 14.37
C VAL A 355 19.65 -3.98 14.65
N LEU A 356 19.80 -5.10 15.37
CA LEU A 356 21.09 -5.68 15.76
C LEU A 356 21.48 -6.78 14.78
N ARG A 357 22.71 -6.76 14.31
CA ARG A 357 23.22 -7.73 13.34
C ARG A 357 23.71 -8.98 14.03
N SER A 358 22.97 -10.08 13.92
CA SER A 358 23.20 -11.33 14.63
C SER A 358 24.12 -12.32 13.91
N ASP A 359 24.39 -12.13 12.61
CA ASP A 359 25.20 -13.03 11.79
C ASP A 359 26.72 -12.93 12.08
N ARG A 360 27.13 -11.91 12.85
CA ARG A 360 28.56 -11.63 13.13
C ARG A 360 28.78 -10.81 14.39
N GLY A 361 30.07 -10.65 14.75
CA GLY A 361 30.52 -9.79 15.86
C GLY A 361 30.04 -10.26 17.22
N GLU A 362 29.95 -9.31 18.16
CA GLU A 362 29.50 -9.59 19.52
C GLU A 362 28.02 -9.99 19.55
N PHE A 363 27.21 -9.43 18.65
CA PHE A 363 25.78 -9.73 18.57
C PHE A 363 25.45 -11.09 17.92
N SER A 364 26.45 -11.88 17.50
CA SER A 364 26.23 -13.29 17.17
C SER A 364 25.82 -14.12 18.41
N TRP A 365 26.06 -13.60 19.60
CA TRP A 365 25.63 -14.23 20.85
C TRP A 365 24.34 -13.59 21.35
N GLN A 366 23.28 -14.37 21.52
CA GLN A 366 21.99 -13.90 22.02
C GLN A 366 22.14 -13.17 23.36
N SER A 367 22.92 -13.72 24.30
CA SER A 367 23.17 -13.08 25.61
C SER A 367 23.81 -11.69 25.49
N ALA A 368 24.60 -11.44 24.45
CA ALA A 368 25.16 -10.11 24.20
C ALA A 368 24.10 -9.14 23.65
N ARG A 369 23.18 -9.63 22.79
CA ARG A 369 22.05 -8.85 22.32
C ARG A 369 21.10 -8.50 23.46
N GLU A 370 20.70 -9.48 24.27
CA GLU A 370 19.86 -9.27 25.47
C GLU A 370 20.46 -8.20 26.39
N ALA A 371 21.75 -8.32 26.72
CA ALA A 371 22.45 -7.37 27.58
C ALA A 371 22.57 -5.97 26.95
N PHE A 372 22.66 -5.86 25.62
CA PHE A 372 22.68 -4.56 24.95
C PHE A 372 21.29 -3.95 24.88
N VAL A 373 20.27 -4.73 24.55
CA VAL A 373 18.86 -4.30 24.52
C VAL A 373 18.43 -3.77 25.88
N GLY A 374 18.75 -4.48 26.98
CA GLY A 374 18.47 -4.02 28.35
C GLY A 374 19.20 -2.74 28.76
N ALA A 375 20.27 -2.37 28.05
CA ALA A 375 20.98 -1.10 28.29
C ALA A 375 20.38 0.09 27.52
N VAL A 376 19.46 -0.12 26.56
CA VAL A 376 18.88 0.94 25.72
C VAL A 376 17.67 1.57 26.42
N PRO A 377 17.72 2.84 26.82
CA PRO A 377 16.56 3.55 27.35
C PRO A 377 15.65 3.99 26.20
N VAL A 378 14.79 3.07 25.74
CA VAL A 378 13.95 3.22 24.54
C VAL A 378 13.23 4.57 24.51
N ARG A 379 12.57 4.93 25.60
CA ARG A 379 11.82 6.19 25.71
C ARG A 379 12.70 7.43 25.50
N ASP A 380 13.87 7.48 26.15
CA ASP A 380 14.76 8.64 26.08
C ASP A 380 15.35 8.79 24.65
N VAL A 381 15.72 7.65 24.03
CA VAL A 381 16.21 7.61 22.65
C VAL A 381 15.12 8.03 21.64
N ALA A 382 13.92 7.53 21.81
CA ALA A 382 12.76 7.86 20.97
C ALA A 382 12.37 9.34 21.09
N GLU A 383 12.32 9.87 22.32
CA GLU A 383 12.00 11.29 22.58
C GLU A 383 13.08 12.23 22.03
N ALA A 384 14.37 11.85 22.13
CA ALA A 384 15.46 12.61 21.56
C ALA A 384 15.37 12.68 20.04
N GLY A 385 15.13 11.54 19.37
CA GLY A 385 14.95 11.48 17.92
C GLY A 385 13.76 12.32 17.46
N ALA A 386 12.62 12.18 18.09
CA ALA A 386 11.39 12.92 17.77
C ALA A 386 11.48 14.43 18.11
N GLY A 387 12.33 14.81 19.06
CA GLY A 387 12.56 16.20 19.42
C GLY A 387 11.28 16.97 19.76
N PRO A 388 10.97 18.12 19.10
CA PRO A 388 9.76 18.90 19.39
C PRO A 388 8.43 18.17 19.12
N TRP A 389 8.47 17.05 18.43
CA TRP A 389 7.31 16.22 18.09
C TRP A 389 7.12 15.03 19.03
N ALA A 390 7.99 14.82 20.02
CA ALA A 390 7.96 13.67 20.93
C ALA A 390 6.57 13.36 21.53
N GLY A 391 5.80 14.40 21.85
CA GLY A 391 4.44 14.22 22.40
C GLY A 391 3.39 13.77 21.39
N LEU A 392 3.74 13.60 20.10
CA LEU A 392 2.87 13.14 19.02
C LEU A 392 3.37 11.84 18.37
N HIS A 393 4.60 11.46 18.66
CA HIS A 393 5.10 10.13 18.30
C HIS A 393 4.58 9.10 19.29
N GLU A 394 4.15 7.97 18.79
CA GLU A 394 3.69 6.84 19.58
C GLU A 394 4.84 5.86 19.73
N ILE A 395 5.27 5.61 20.98
CA ILE A 395 6.31 4.62 21.28
C ILE A 395 5.72 3.24 21.05
N THR A 396 6.49 2.36 20.41
CA THR A 396 6.11 0.97 20.19
C THR A 396 7.20 0.05 20.73
N ASP A 397 6.80 -1.11 21.20
CA ASP A 397 7.62 -2.19 21.74
C ASP A 397 7.55 -3.45 20.87
N VAL A 398 6.83 -3.39 19.74
CA VAL A 398 6.62 -4.48 18.77
C VAL A 398 6.87 -4.00 17.34
N VAL A 399 7.06 -4.93 16.41
CA VAL A 399 7.41 -4.62 15.01
C VAL A 399 6.38 -5.09 13.98
N LEU A 400 5.49 -6.03 14.33
CA LEU A 400 4.50 -6.56 13.40
C LEU A 400 3.10 -5.95 13.58
N PHE A 401 2.86 -5.24 14.67
CA PHE A 401 1.54 -4.72 15.00
C PHE A 401 1.59 -3.23 15.32
N PRO A 402 0.85 -2.39 14.58
CA PRO A 402 0.70 -0.99 14.95
C PRO A 402 0.05 -0.84 16.33
N PRO A 403 0.43 0.16 17.13
CA PRO A 403 -0.26 0.48 18.38
C PRO A 403 -1.77 0.66 18.18
N GLY A 404 -2.55 0.17 19.14
CA GLY A 404 -4.01 0.25 19.11
C GLY A 404 -4.73 -0.88 18.39
N THR A 405 -4.00 -1.78 17.69
CA THR A 405 -4.57 -2.98 17.07
C THR A 405 -4.77 -4.11 18.10
N ASP A 406 -5.67 -5.05 17.79
CA ASP A 406 -5.91 -6.23 18.64
C ASP A 406 -4.64 -7.06 18.83
N GLY A 407 -3.84 -7.22 17.76
CA GLY A 407 -2.57 -7.96 17.83
C GLY A 407 -1.57 -7.30 18.77
N HIS A 408 -1.43 -5.97 18.72
CA HIS A 408 -0.58 -5.21 19.64
C HIS A 408 -1.03 -5.41 21.09
N GLN A 409 -2.34 -5.37 21.36
CA GLN A 409 -2.87 -5.61 22.71
C GLN A 409 -2.55 -7.01 23.20
N ILE A 410 -2.71 -8.04 22.35
CA ILE A 410 -2.42 -9.43 22.72
C ILE A 410 -0.95 -9.60 23.05
N VAL A 411 -0.04 -9.06 22.21
CA VAL A 411 1.41 -9.12 22.50
C VAL A 411 1.73 -8.44 23.83
N GLY A 412 1.16 -7.26 24.10
CA GLY A 412 1.36 -6.54 25.36
C GLY A 412 0.87 -7.33 26.58
N GLU A 413 -0.28 -8.02 26.49
CA GLU A 413 -0.84 -8.81 27.59
C GLU A 413 -0.08 -10.13 27.82
N ASP A 414 0.36 -10.81 26.76
CA ASP A 414 0.94 -12.15 26.83
C ASP A 414 2.46 -12.15 27.03
N LEU A 415 3.18 -11.19 26.44
CA LEU A 415 4.64 -11.18 26.36
C LEU A 415 5.29 -10.07 27.20
N ASP A 416 4.52 -9.02 27.58
CA ASP A 416 5.03 -7.87 28.35
C ASP A 416 6.38 -7.34 27.80
N PRO A 417 6.46 -6.98 26.50
CA PRO A 417 7.73 -6.64 25.86
C PRO A 417 8.36 -5.36 26.46
N GLU A 418 7.54 -4.44 27.00
CA GLU A 418 8.02 -3.22 27.65
C GLU A 418 8.98 -3.52 28.83
N SER A 419 8.75 -4.61 29.56
CA SER A 419 9.59 -5.00 30.71
C SER A 419 11.05 -5.26 30.35
N ARG A 420 11.36 -5.54 29.09
CA ARG A 420 12.72 -5.79 28.58
C ARG A 420 13.57 -4.52 28.46
N PHE A 421 12.94 -3.35 28.45
CA PHE A 421 13.58 -2.05 28.26
C PHE A 421 13.63 -1.23 29.56
N GLU A 422 13.03 -1.71 30.65
CA GLU A 422 12.97 -1.04 31.95
C GLU A 422 14.10 -1.46 32.90
N HIS A 423 15.36 -1.39 32.43
CA HIS A 423 16.51 -1.76 33.25
C HIS A 423 17.19 -0.53 33.85
N SER A 424 17.63 -0.66 35.11
CA SER A 424 18.50 0.34 35.71
C SER A 424 19.92 0.22 35.15
N GLU A 425 20.71 1.30 35.22
CA GLU A 425 22.13 1.27 34.87
C GLU A 425 22.90 0.13 35.60
N GLU A 426 22.57 -0.13 36.88
CA GLU A 426 23.18 -1.19 37.66
C GLU A 426 22.81 -2.58 37.12
N ASP A 427 21.54 -2.81 36.74
CA ASP A 427 21.08 -4.07 36.15
C ASP A 427 21.72 -4.29 34.77
N ALA A 428 21.75 -3.28 33.92
CA ALA A 428 22.37 -3.34 32.58
C ALA A 428 23.90 -3.69 32.66
N ILE A 429 24.61 -3.14 33.65
CA ILE A 429 26.01 -3.51 33.91
C ILE A 429 26.11 -4.97 34.32
N ALA A 430 25.24 -5.42 35.24
CA ALA A 430 25.24 -6.80 35.73
C ALA A 430 24.91 -7.80 34.59
N GLU A 431 24.00 -7.50 33.75
CA GLU A 431 23.64 -8.34 32.59
C GLU A 431 24.76 -8.41 31.56
N ARG A 432 25.40 -7.30 31.23
CA ARG A 432 26.59 -7.28 30.36
C ARG A 432 27.69 -8.17 30.93
N GLU A 433 27.99 -8.07 32.26
CA GLU A 433 28.99 -8.89 32.92
C GLU A 433 28.59 -10.38 32.95
N ALA A 434 27.30 -10.67 33.16
CA ALA A 434 26.77 -12.04 33.14
C ALA A 434 26.87 -12.68 31.76
N ALA A 435 26.67 -11.89 30.70
CA ALA A 435 26.89 -12.29 29.30
C ALA A 435 28.37 -12.51 28.96
N GLY A 436 29.30 -12.15 29.85
CA GLY A 436 30.75 -12.29 29.64
C GLY A 436 31.36 -11.21 28.74
N ILE A 437 30.66 -10.11 28.51
CA ILE A 437 31.09 -9.01 27.65
C ILE A 437 31.99 -8.05 28.45
N GLU A 438 33.18 -7.79 27.93
CA GLU A 438 34.15 -6.89 28.58
C GLU A 438 33.68 -5.42 28.51
N SER A 439 33.95 -4.64 29.56
CA SER A 439 33.71 -3.20 29.52
C SER A 439 34.59 -2.53 28.45
N GLY A 440 33.98 -1.69 27.64
CA GLY A 440 34.60 -1.04 26.48
C GLY A 440 34.49 -1.85 25.18
N THR A 441 33.67 -2.90 25.15
CA THR A 441 33.31 -3.60 23.91
C THR A 441 32.69 -2.62 22.94
N ARG A 442 33.21 -2.62 21.70
CA ARG A 442 32.83 -1.66 20.66
C ARG A 442 31.64 -2.13 19.87
N ILE A 443 30.66 -1.25 19.71
CA ILE A 443 29.48 -1.45 18.86
C ILE A 443 29.41 -0.30 17.87
N CYS A 444 29.55 -0.59 16.58
CA CYS A 444 29.42 0.35 15.47
C CYS A 444 27.95 0.47 15.08
N VAL A 445 27.33 1.63 15.33
CA VAL A 445 25.94 1.90 14.98
C VAL A 445 25.90 2.71 13.69
N LEU A 446 25.35 2.11 12.63
CA LEU A 446 25.08 2.73 11.35
C LEU A 446 23.76 3.51 11.43
N TYR A 447 23.68 4.66 10.78
CA TYR A 447 22.47 5.46 10.64
C TYR A 447 22.60 6.45 9.50
N ASP A 448 21.51 7.02 9.01
CA ASP A 448 21.54 8.10 8.02
C ASP A 448 21.93 9.43 8.70
N ALA A 449 23.11 9.94 8.35
CA ALA A 449 23.63 11.19 8.90
C ALA A 449 22.87 12.45 8.37
N GLY A 450 22.08 12.29 7.30
CA GLY A 450 21.19 13.31 6.77
C GLY A 450 19.83 13.38 7.51
N GLU A 451 19.43 12.30 8.18
CA GLU A 451 18.16 12.19 8.88
C GLU A 451 18.26 12.68 10.32
N ARG A 452 17.53 13.75 10.63
CA ARG A 452 17.63 14.41 11.94
C ARG A 452 17.20 13.52 13.10
N TYR A 453 16.14 12.73 12.92
CA TYR A 453 15.69 11.77 13.93
C TYR A 453 16.80 10.79 14.28
N ALA A 454 17.43 10.18 13.27
CA ALA A 454 18.48 9.18 13.45
C ALA A 454 19.71 9.77 14.17
N VAL A 455 20.11 10.98 13.79
CA VAL A 455 21.25 11.69 14.41
C VAL A 455 21.01 11.96 15.89
N ASP A 456 19.84 12.52 16.24
CA ASP A 456 19.54 12.90 17.63
C ASP A 456 19.29 11.65 18.50
N ALA A 457 18.60 10.63 17.97
CA ALA A 457 18.41 9.33 18.63
C ALA A 457 19.75 8.60 18.86
N PHE A 458 20.65 8.59 17.87
CA PHE A 458 22.00 7.99 18.02
C PHE A 458 22.80 8.69 19.13
N HIS A 459 22.77 10.02 19.19
CA HIS A 459 23.50 10.75 20.23
C HIS A 459 22.98 10.41 21.63
N GLU A 460 21.67 10.28 21.80
CA GLU A 460 21.07 9.88 23.07
C GLU A 460 21.40 8.41 23.40
N LEU A 461 21.22 7.49 22.44
CA LEU A 461 21.60 6.08 22.58
C LEU A 461 23.03 5.96 23.09
N ARG A 462 23.97 6.63 22.42
CA ARG A 462 25.39 6.60 22.78
C ARG A 462 25.61 7.11 24.21
N SER A 463 25.06 8.27 24.56
CA SER A 463 25.29 8.91 25.85
C SER A 463 24.72 8.10 27.01
N SER A 464 23.62 7.40 26.78
CA SER A 464 22.92 6.59 27.79
C SER A 464 23.52 5.19 27.95
N VAL A 465 24.04 4.60 26.87
CA VAL A 465 24.59 3.23 26.90
C VAL A 465 26.08 3.21 27.29
N GLU A 466 26.88 4.25 27.01
CA GLU A 466 28.30 4.31 27.41
C GLU A 466 28.53 4.07 28.93
N PRO A 467 27.72 4.59 29.86
CA PRO A 467 27.90 4.35 31.30
C PRO A 467 27.77 2.88 31.69
N THR A 468 26.98 2.08 30.95
CA THR A 468 26.79 0.64 31.21
C THR A 468 27.99 -0.21 30.76
N GLY A 469 28.98 0.42 30.11
CA GLY A 469 30.25 -0.20 29.73
C GLY A 469 30.35 -0.61 28.26
N TRP A 470 29.43 -0.23 27.41
CA TRP A 470 29.54 -0.39 25.97
C TRP A 470 30.23 0.82 25.34
N ASP A 471 31.09 0.62 24.33
CA ASP A 471 31.76 1.68 23.57
C ASP A 471 31.04 1.85 22.22
N VAL A 472 29.95 2.64 22.22
CA VAL A 472 29.12 2.90 21.01
C VAL A 472 29.84 3.84 20.06
N ARG A 473 30.15 3.36 18.86
CA ARG A 473 30.84 4.06 17.79
C ARG A 473 29.89 4.65 16.79
N ASP A 474 30.22 5.87 16.39
CA ASP A 474 29.56 6.58 15.30
C ASP A 474 30.00 6.00 13.96
N CYS A 475 29.04 5.39 13.25
CA CYS A 475 29.20 4.82 11.92
C CYS A 475 28.17 5.43 10.95
N GLY A 476 27.68 6.65 11.23
CA GLY A 476 26.73 7.34 10.36
C GLY A 476 27.23 7.51 8.93
N SER A 477 26.33 7.40 7.97
CA SER A 477 26.59 7.51 6.53
C SER A 477 25.65 8.53 5.90
N ASP A 478 26.17 9.34 4.96
CA ASP A 478 25.33 10.22 4.12
C ASP A 478 24.59 9.44 3.01
N ASN A 479 24.84 8.14 2.88
CA ASN A 479 24.22 7.25 1.92
C ASN A 479 23.98 5.88 2.58
N LEU A 480 22.88 5.78 3.32
CA LEU A 480 22.58 4.62 4.17
C LEU A 480 22.47 3.34 3.37
N GLU A 481 21.67 3.33 2.30
CA GLU A 481 21.30 2.12 1.56
C GLU A 481 22.52 1.33 1.05
N PRO A 482 23.49 1.88 0.31
CA PRO A 482 24.69 1.15 -0.03
C PRO A 482 25.52 0.71 1.20
N SER A 483 25.50 1.49 2.29
CA SER A 483 26.24 1.17 3.51
C SER A 483 25.66 -0.03 4.28
N LEU A 484 24.39 -0.38 4.07
CA LEU A 484 23.77 -1.59 4.62
C LEU A 484 24.43 -2.87 4.09
N HIS A 485 24.94 -2.84 2.87
CA HIS A 485 25.67 -3.97 2.26
C HIS A 485 27.12 -4.12 2.73
N ASP A 486 27.64 -3.14 3.50
CA ASP A 486 28.99 -3.20 4.04
C ASP A 486 29.06 -4.08 5.30
N ASP A 487 30.25 -4.66 5.55
CA ASP A 487 30.50 -5.52 6.72
C ASP A 487 30.88 -4.76 7.99
N GLY A 488 30.88 -3.43 7.95
CA GLY A 488 31.51 -2.59 8.96
C GLY A 488 30.64 -2.15 10.13
N TRP A 489 29.37 -2.58 10.22
CA TRP A 489 28.45 -2.19 11.29
C TRP A 489 27.92 -3.38 12.11
N ASP A 490 27.57 -3.11 13.38
CA ASP A 490 27.05 -4.10 14.33
C ASP A 490 25.54 -3.90 14.58
N ALA A 491 25.05 -2.67 14.49
CA ALA A 491 23.63 -2.32 14.58
C ALA A 491 23.31 -1.18 13.62
N VAL A 492 22.06 -1.09 13.19
CA VAL A 492 21.57 0.01 12.36
C VAL A 492 20.35 0.67 12.98
N LEU A 493 20.39 2.01 13.10
CA LEU A 493 19.26 2.83 13.53
C LEU A 493 18.59 3.42 12.30
N THR A 494 17.42 2.89 11.96
CA THR A 494 16.71 3.24 10.72
C THR A 494 15.21 3.08 10.86
N ARG A 495 14.46 3.51 9.85
CA ARG A 495 13.06 3.14 9.68
C ARG A 495 12.98 1.74 9.08
N ILE A 496 12.05 0.96 9.57
CA ILE A 496 11.70 -0.34 9.01
C ILE A 496 10.19 -0.39 8.77
N PRO A 497 9.72 -1.01 7.67
CA PRO A 497 8.29 -1.15 7.43
C PRO A 497 7.64 -2.07 8.47
N ILE A 498 6.36 -1.83 8.75
CA ILE A 498 5.50 -2.79 9.44
C ILE A 498 4.85 -3.65 8.35
N PRO A 499 5.23 -4.91 8.21
CA PRO A 499 4.75 -5.73 7.11
C PRO A 499 3.28 -6.11 7.32
N GLU A 500 2.43 -5.83 6.34
CA GLU A 500 1.01 -6.19 6.37
C GLU A 500 0.74 -7.54 5.70
N THR A 501 1.63 -7.98 4.79
CA THR A 501 1.53 -9.25 4.06
C THR A 501 2.51 -10.30 4.59
N THR A 502 2.22 -11.57 4.33
CA THR A 502 3.13 -12.67 4.70
C THR A 502 4.46 -12.58 3.97
N ASP A 503 4.45 -12.19 2.69
CA ASP A 503 5.67 -11.99 1.91
C ASP A 503 6.53 -10.85 2.50
N GLY A 504 5.90 -9.77 2.95
CA GLY A 504 6.60 -8.70 3.66
C GLY A 504 7.23 -9.19 4.98
N ILE A 505 6.53 -10.04 5.73
CA ILE A 505 7.08 -10.66 6.96
C ILE A 505 8.25 -11.58 6.59
N SER A 506 8.09 -12.43 5.57
CA SER A 506 9.15 -13.32 5.08
C SER A 506 10.38 -12.54 4.61
N ALA A 507 10.18 -11.50 3.82
CA ALA A 507 11.28 -10.66 3.31
C ALA A 507 12.08 -9.98 4.43
N GLN A 508 11.43 -9.53 5.49
CA GLN A 508 12.06 -8.75 6.57
C GLN A 508 12.58 -9.62 7.72
N TRP A 509 11.90 -10.72 8.05
CA TRP A 509 12.17 -11.52 9.25
C TRP A 509 12.45 -13.00 8.96
N GLY A 510 12.24 -13.48 7.72
CA GLY A 510 12.62 -14.84 7.32
C GLY A 510 14.14 -15.01 7.20
N SER A 511 14.64 -16.23 7.34
CA SER A 511 16.08 -16.55 7.36
C SER A 511 16.79 -16.11 6.06
N ASP A 512 16.17 -16.28 4.91
CA ASP A 512 16.70 -15.91 3.59
C ASP A 512 16.05 -14.64 3.04
N GLY A 513 15.37 -13.85 3.89
CA GLY A 513 14.63 -12.67 3.49
C GLY A 513 15.56 -11.56 2.94
N PRO A 514 15.27 -10.98 1.76
CA PRO A 514 16.14 -9.97 1.13
C PRO A 514 16.24 -8.67 1.93
N ALA A 515 15.27 -8.38 2.80
CA ALA A 515 15.24 -7.21 3.70
C ALA A 515 15.61 -7.56 5.15
N ASN A 516 16.13 -8.76 5.42
CA ASN A 516 16.51 -9.20 6.76
C ASN A 516 17.82 -8.51 7.21
N LEU A 517 17.71 -7.31 7.77
CA LEU A 517 18.85 -6.53 8.28
C LEU A 517 19.54 -7.19 9.48
N SER A 518 18.84 -8.03 10.25
CA SER A 518 19.42 -8.70 11.41
C SER A 518 20.38 -9.83 11.05
N GLY A 519 20.20 -10.41 9.86
CA GLY A 519 20.92 -11.60 9.41
C GLY A 519 20.65 -12.85 10.27
N THR A 520 19.56 -12.83 11.04
CA THR A 520 19.15 -13.99 11.87
C THR A 520 18.53 -15.06 10.99
N ALA A 521 18.94 -16.31 11.19
CA ALA A 521 18.29 -17.48 10.63
C ALA A 521 17.60 -18.27 11.75
N ASP A 522 16.29 -18.49 11.63
CA ASP A 522 15.45 -19.18 12.61
C ASP A 522 14.43 -20.08 11.89
N GLU A 523 14.72 -21.39 11.87
CA GLU A 523 13.85 -22.39 11.21
C GLU A 523 12.45 -22.49 11.85
N GLU A 524 12.28 -22.17 13.14
CA GLU A 524 10.97 -22.19 13.81
C GLU A 524 10.13 -21.00 13.37
N ARG A 525 10.73 -19.82 13.22
CA ARG A 525 10.08 -18.63 12.69
C ARG A 525 9.72 -18.79 11.21
N ASP A 526 10.61 -19.37 10.40
CA ASP A 526 10.31 -19.66 8.99
C ASP A 526 9.10 -20.60 8.86
N ALA A 527 9.01 -21.63 9.74
CA ALA A 527 7.86 -22.53 9.77
C ALA A 527 6.55 -21.82 10.20
N LEU A 528 6.62 -20.82 11.09
CA LEU A 528 5.46 -20.01 11.47
C LEU A 528 5.03 -19.08 10.31
N ILE A 529 5.98 -18.53 9.57
CA ILE A 529 5.70 -17.70 8.39
C ILE A 529 5.01 -18.55 7.31
N ASP A 530 5.51 -19.75 7.05
CA ASP A 530 4.89 -20.71 6.14
C ASP A 530 3.47 -21.10 6.60
N GLN A 531 3.29 -21.38 7.89
CA GLN A 531 1.97 -21.66 8.46
C GLN A 531 1.02 -20.46 8.31
N LEU A 532 1.50 -19.23 8.52
CA LEU A 532 0.72 -18.01 8.34
C LEU A 532 0.22 -17.89 6.91
N ALA A 533 1.09 -18.13 5.92
CA ALA A 533 0.72 -18.07 4.50
C ALA A 533 -0.49 -18.97 4.18
N HIS A 534 -0.56 -20.14 4.83
CA HIS A 534 -1.58 -21.17 4.60
C HIS A 534 -2.74 -21.18 5.62
N THR A 535 -2.98 -20.04 6.29
CA THR A 535 -4.03 -19.91 7.30
C THR A 535 -5.13 -18.95 6.82
N ALA A 536 -6.30 -19.49 6.45
CA ALA A 536 -7.42 -18.70 5.91
C ALA A 536 -8.24 -17.95 6.98
N ASP A 537 -8.22 -18.40 8.25
CA ASP A 537 -8.92 -17.73 9.34
C ASP A 537 -8.09 -16.58 9.90
N HIS A 538 -8.59 -15.35 9.81
CA HIS A 538 -7.85 -14.14 10.19
C HIS A 538 -7.54 -14.06 11.70
N TYR A 539 -8.33 -14.70 12.59
CA TYR A 539 -8.00 -14.75 14.01
C TYR A 539 -6.87 -15.72 14.28
N GLU A 540 -6.87 -16.89 13.61
CA GLU A 540 -5.76 -17.85 13.69
C GLU A 540 -4.49 -17.26 13.05
N ALA A 541 -4.61 -16.59 11.91
CA ALA A 541 -3.50 -15.88 11.27
C ALA A 541 -2.89 -14.80 12.19
N ARG A 542 -3.73 -14.01 12.87
CA ARG A 542 -3.28 -13.05 13.88
C ARG A 542 -2.51 -13.73 15.01
N ASP A 543 -3.03 -14.84 15.54
CA ASP A 543 -2.39 -15.56 16.64
C ASP A 543 -1.03 -16.17 16.22
N ILE A 544 -0.88 -16.56 14.94
CA ILE A 544 0.42 -16.97 14.38
C ILE A 544 1.37 -15.77 14.26
N ARG A 545 0.89 -14.61 13.79
CA ARG A 545 1.71 -13.39 13.76
C ARG A 545 2.20 -12.98 15.15
N VAL A 546 1.40 -13.18 16.21
CA VAL A 546 1.83 -12.98 17.60
C VAL A 546 2.97 -13.94 17.98
N GLN A 547 2.94 -15.19 17.51
CA GLN A 547 4.03 -16.13 17.73
C GLN A 547 5.30 -15.74 16.96
N ILE A 548 5.17 -15.21 15.75
CA ILE A 548 6.31 -14.66 14.99
C ILE A 548 6.91 -13.46 15.75
N GLU A 549 6.07 -12.53 16.22
CA GLU A 549 6.51 -11.39 17.04
C GLU A 549 7.26 -11.89 18.30
N ALA A 550 6.73 -12.91 18.98
CA ALA A 550 7.38 -13.50 20.14
C ALA A 550 8.79 -14.02 19.82
N SER A 551 8.98 -14.69 18.67
CA SER A 551 10.30 -15.18 18.25
C SER A 551 11.29 -14.04 17.99
N ILE A 552 10.83 -12.93 17.38
CA ILE A 552 11.66 -11.74 17.14
C ILE A 552 12.08 -11.09 18.47
N ILE A 553 11.13 -10.98 19.40
CA ILE A 553 11.36 -10.47 20.75
C ILE A 553 12.36 -11.34 21.49
N ASP A 554 12.15 -12.65 21.52
CA ASP A 554 13.02 -13.60 22.24
C ASP A 554 14.45 -13.59 21.72
N GLU A 555 14.65 -13.45 20.43
CA GLU A 555 15.96 -13.34 19.79
C GLU A 555 16.71 -12.04 20.09
N SER A 556 16.03 -10.99 20.57
CA SER A 556 16.60 -9.66 20.86
C SER A 556 17.34 -9.04 19.67
N ILE A 557 16.79 -9.18 18.47
CA ILE A 557 17.40 -8.70 17.22
C ILE A 557 17.01 -7.29 16.85
N VAL A 558 16.02 -6.73 17.53
CA VAL A 558 15.50 -5.38 17.27
C VAL A 558 15.07 -4.70 18.56
N VAL A 559 15.27 -3.39 18.59
CA VAL A 559 14.72 -2.48 19.61
C VAL A 559 13.80 -1.50 18.89
N PRO A 560 12.48 -1.72 18.93
CA PRO A 560 11.51 -0.76 18.41
C PRO A 560 11.58 0.55 19.21
N LEU A 561 11.34 1.67 18.56
CA LEU A 561 11.39 3.01 19.20
C LEU A 561 10.04 3.71 19.11
N THR A 562 9.68 4.18 17.92
CA THR A 562 8.41 4.91 17.70
C THR A 562 7.85 4.60 16.33
N MET A 563 6.55 4.72 16.19
CA MET A 563 5.93 4.85 14.87
C MET A 563 6.48 6.07 14.15
N ASP A 564 6.81 5.92 12.88
CA ASP A 564 7.11 7.06 12.03
C ASP A 564 5.82 7.78 11.65
N ILE A 565 5.85 9.13 11.62
CA ILE A 565 4.66 9.94 11.41
C ILE A 565 4.83 10.94 10.27
N ALA A 566 3.75 11.17 9.55
CA ALA A 566 3.56 12.31 8.67
C ALA A 566 2.61 13.33 9.31
N VAL A 567 2.81 14.61 9.00
CA VAL A 567 2.00 15.70 9.51
C VAL A 567 1.14 16.26 8.39
N THR A 568 -0.16 16.09 8.47
CA THR A 568 -1.13 16.65 7.53
C THR A 568 -1.67 17.97 8.06
N VAL A 569 -1.61 19.00 7.24
CA VAL A 569 -2.21 20.31 7.53
C VAL A 569 -3.27 20.60 6.49
N SER A 570 -4.49 20.89 6.94
CA SER A 570 -5.60 21.26 6.07
C SER A 570 -6.14 22.66 6.41
N ASP A 571 -6.62 23.35 5.38
CA ASP A 571 -7.29 24.63 5.54
C ASP A 571 -8.59 24.44 6.35
N ARG A 572 -9.05 25.52 6.96
CA ARG A 572 -10.26 25.55 7.80
C ARG A 572 -11.57 25.32 7.05
N ASP A 573 -11.54 25.45 5.72
CA ASP A 573 -12.71 25.28 4.85
C ASP A 573 -12.89 23.81 4.41
N ILE A 574 -11.94 22.91 4.76
CA ILE A 574 -11.97 21.48 4.46
C ILE A 574 -11.86 20.65 5.75
N GLU A 575 -12.75 19.71 5.91
CA GLU A 575 -12.68 18.70 6.95
C GLU A 575 -12.07 17.41 6.38
N VAL A 576 -10.83 17.16 6.76
CA VAL A 576 -10.14 15.90 6.48
C VAL A 576 -10.32 15.01 7.70
N PRO A 577 -11.08 13.90 7.60
CA PRO A 577 -11.21 12.96 8.71
C PRO A 577 -9.84 12.51 9.20
N GLY A 578 -9.75 12.22 10.49
CA GLY A 578 -8.52 11.66 11.06
C GLY A 578 -8.11 10.39 10.33
N PRO A 579 -6.82 10.07 10.33
CA PRO A 579 -6.33 8.87 9.65
C PRO A 579 -7.08 7.64 10.13
N ARG A 580 -7.42 6.75 9.21
CA ARG A 580 -7.87 5.39 9.56
C ARG A 580 -6.73 4.71 10.30
N GLY A 581 -7.04 3.84 11.27
CA GLY A 581 -6.05 3.05 11.98
C GLY A 581 -5.21 2.21 11.02
N GLY A 582 -4.14 1.60 11.54
CA GLY A 582 -3.28 0.71 10.78
C GLY A 582 -1.84 1.17 10.66
N ALA A 583 -1.03 0.34 10.02
CA ALA A 583 0.38 0.62 9.83
C ALA A 583 0.58 1.85 8.94
N ARG A 584 -0.22 1.99 7.89
CA ARG A 584 -0.13 3.09 6.92
C ARG A 584 -1.48 3.77 6.72
N ALA A 585 -1.53 5.05 7.03
CA ALA A 585 -2.63 5.92 6.66
C ALA A 585 -2.20 6.86 5.53
N ALA A 586 -2.27 6.38 4.29
CA ALA A 586 -1.98 7.20 3.11
C ALA A 586 -2.99 8.36 3.03
N LEU A 587 -2.51 9.58 2.78
CA LEU A 587 -3.35 10.78 2.70
C LEU A 587 -4.52 10.59 1.72
N MET A 588 -4.25 9.95 0.57
CA MET A 588 -5.22 9.83 -0.51
C MET A 588 -6.24 8.71 -0.31
N SER A 589 -6.02 7.75 0.58
CA SER A 589 -6.98 6.67 0.85
C SER A 589 -8.30 7.15 1.47
N GLY A 590 -8.30 8.29 2.16
CA GLY A 590 -9.46 8.89 2.81
C GLY A 590 -10.17 9.99 2.03
N VAL A 591 -9.74 10.31 0.80
CA VAL A 591 -10.25 11.47 0.02
C VAL A 591 -11.76 11.46 -0.18
N VAL A 592 -12.36 10.28 -0.31
CA VAL A 592 -13.82 10.13 -0.49
C VAL A 592 -14.61 10.60 0.73
N GLU A 593 -13.98 10.62 1.89
CA GLU A 593 -14.58 11.03 3.16
C GLU A 593 -14.31 12.51 3.52
N TRP A 594 -13.63 13.25 2.62
CA TRP A 594 -13.39 14.67 2.86
C TRP A 594 -14.65 15.49 2.65
N HIS A 595 -14.92 16.41 3.56
CA HIS A 595 -16.11 17.26 3.58
C HIS A 595 -15.75 18.74 3.59
N LEU A 596 -16.70 19.56 3.13
CA LEU A 596 -16.62 20.99 3.39
C LEU A 596 -16.86 21.25 4.88
N ALA A 597 -16.02 22.05 5.50
CA ALA A 597 -16.22 22.46 6.89
C ALA A 597 -17.51 23.29 7.03
N ASP A 598 -18.30 23.06 8.09
CA ASP A 598 -19.58 23.74 8.37
C ASP A 598 -19.43 25.26 8.68
#